data_507ae60714d8030cf6465ac08f1f118e
#
_entry.id   507ae60714d8030cf6465ac08f1f118e
#
_cell.length_a   1.000
_cell.length_b   1.000
_cell.length_c   1.000
_cell.angle_alpha   90.00
_cell.angle_beta   90.00
_cell.angle_gamma   90.00
#
_symmetry.space_group_name_H-M   'P 1'
#
loop_
_entity.id
_entity.type
_entity.pdbx_description
1 polymer ?
#
loop_
_entity_poly.entity_id
_entity_poly.type
_entity_poly.pdbx_seq_one_letter_code
_entity_poly.pdbx_strand_id
1 'polypeptide(L)'
;VQHLTLAFAYGDGREKSCELLAAAVSDLCFGIRLDGYLAMNVSSIPLLNDEVGGVTVTIEEDGLEVKDPLLKKGSVVHLNGSQAELFVRYRDITKPQTALSRMDRQQQYIQAYFETVKKESEKDSGLITRLVNAIENHMVTNMAKDQYLDMGMAVLNSQQELGDKDFLTIPGQAVETINFDEYYPDLDELKRIIIELFYKEI
;
A
#
# COMPACT_ATOMS: atom_id res chain seq x y z
N VAL A 1 -8.91 -1.00 22.69
CA VAL A 1 -8.46 -1.45 21.36
C VAL A 1 -8.88 -0.38 20.37
N GLN A 2 -7.95 0.15 19.58
CA GLN A 2 -8.23 1.17 18.57
C GLN A 2 -7.64 0.70 17.24
N HIS A 3 -8.36 0.96 16.16
CA HIS A 3 -7.79 0.73 14.83
C HIS A 3 -6.64 1.70 14.59
N LEU A 4 -5.50 1.21 14.12
CA LEU A 4 -4.32 2.03 13.82
C LEU A 4 -4.67 3.20 12.88
N THR A 5 -5.50 2.96 11.88
CA THR A 5 -5.96 3.97 10.92
C THR A 5 -6.79 5.10 11.54
N LEU A 6 -7.40 4.90 12.72
CA LEU A 6 -8.12 5.96 13.42
C LEU A 6 -7.18 7.06 13.91
N ALA A 7 -5.90 6.76 14.17
CA ALA A 7 -4.94 7.78 14.54
C ALA A 7 -4.86 8.91 13.49
N PHE A 8 -4.91 8.55 12.19
CA PHE A 8 -4.98 9.52 11.11
C PHE A 8 -6.26 10.37 11.16
N ALA A 9 -7.40 9.76 11.46
CA ALA A 9 -8.70 10.43 11.47
C ALA A 9 -8.86 11.46 12.60
N TYR A 10 -8.04 11.39 13.66
CA TYR A 10 -8.03 12.37 14.74
C TYR A 10 -7.26 13.67 14.41
N GLY A 11 -6.59 13.74 13.29
CA GLY A 11 -5.87 14.92 12.84
C GLY A 11 -6.68 15.83 11.92
N ASP A 12 -5.96 16.54 11.07
CA ASP A 12 -6.50 17.53 10.12
C ASP A 12 -6.70 17.01 8.69
N GLY A 13 -6.43 15.73 8.47
CA GLY A 13 -6.39 15.11 7.15
C GLY A 13 -5.09 15.38 6.37
N ARG A 14 -4.10 16.03 6.99
CA ARG A 14 -2.82 16.46 6.41
C ARG A 14 -1.66 16.08 7.35
N GLU A 15 -0.74 17.04 7.58
CA GLU A 15 0.49 16.86 8.37
C GLU A 15 0.20 16.31 9.77
N LYS A 16 -0.76 16.90 10.47
CA LYS A 16 -1.11 16.44 11.83
C LYS A 16 -1.64 15.02 11.85
N SER A 17 -2.43 14.63 10.85
CA SER A 17 -2.93 13.25 10.70
C SER A 17 -1.78 12.27 10.46
N CYS A 18 -0.81 12.65 9.61
CA CYS A 18 0.37 11.84 9.35
C CYS A 18 1.25 11.67 10.59
N GLU A 19 1.46 12.74 11.35
CA GLU A 19 2.21 12.71 12.62
C GLU A 19 1.56 11.78 13.65
N LEU A 20 0.24 11.86 13.82
CA LEU A 20 -0.50 11.00 14.75
C LEU A 20 -0.43 9.53 14.33
N LEU A 21 -0.56 9.25 13.04
CA LEU A 21 -0.42 7.88 12.54
C LEU A 21 1.02 7.37 12.70
N ALA A 22 2.02 8.19 12.38
CA ALA A 22 3.44 7.83 12.57
C ALA A 22 3.76 7.54 14.03
N ALA A 23 3.25 8.35 14.97
CA ALA A 23 3.40 8.09 16.40
C ALA A 23 2.76 6.76 16.80
N ALA A 24 1.54 6.46 16.34
CA ALA A 24 0.86 5.21 16.63
C ALA A 24 1.58 3.98 16.03
N VAL A 25 2.18 4.12 14.83
CA VAL A 25 3.02 3.06 14.23
C VAL A 25 4.31 2.87 15.05
N SER A 26 4.97 3.96 15.43
CA SER A 26 6.16 3.91 16.27
C SER A 26 5.87 3.17 17.60
N ASP A 27 4.77 3.52 18.26
CA ASP A 27 4.36 2.87 19.53
C ASP A 27 4.09 1.37 19.33
N LEU A 28 3.38 0.99 18.26
CA LEU A 28 3.14 -0.41 17.92
C LEU A 28 4.45 -1.16 17.67
N CYS A 29 5.42 -0.51 17.06
CA CYS A 29 6.74 -1.06 16.74
C CYS A 29 7.78 -0.82 17.84
N PHE A 30 7.36 -0.75 19.10
CA PHE A 30 8.22 -0.63 20.29
C PHE A 30 9.09 0.63 20.33
N GLY A 31 8.60 1.73 19.81
CA GLY A 31 9.28 3.02 19.82
C GLY A 31 10.32 3.19 18.71
N ILE A 32 10.24 2.41 17.64
CA ILE A 32 11.14 2.61 16.49
C ILE A 32 10.99 4.03 15.94
N ARG A 33 12.10 4.68 15.66
CA ARG A 33 12.09 5.99 15.04
C ARG A 33 11.71 5.88 13.57
N LEU A 34 10.72 6.65 13.16
CA LEU A 34 10.34 6.82 11.75
C LEU A 34 10.98 8.10 11.21
N ASP A 35 11.74 8.00 10.13
CA ASP A 35 12.47 9.14 9.56
C ASP A 35 11.59 10.01 8.65
N GLY A 36 10.48 9.47 8.16
CA GLY A 36 9.55 10.21 7.31
C GLY A 36 8.20 9.55 7.16
N TYR A 37 7.29 10.30 6.57
CA TYR A 37 6.00 9.80 6.13
C TYR A 37 5.65 10.34 4.74
N LEU A 38 4.86 9.56 4.03
CA LEU A 38 4.22 9.94 2.77
C LEU A 38 2.79 9.40 2.76
N ALA A 39 1.81 10.29 2.70
CA ALA A 39 0.41 9.95 2.56
C ALA A 39 -0.11 10.45 1.22
N MET A 40 -0.78 9.58 0.46
CA MET A 40 -1.35 9.93 -0.83
C MET A 40 -2.87 9.88 -0.77
N ASN A 41 -3.52 10.81 -1.48
CA ASN A 41 -4.95 10.71 -1.73
C ASN A 41 -5.22 9.52 -2.65
N VAL A 42 -6.29 8.79 -2.36
CA VAL A 42 -6.70 7.62 -3.18
C VAL A 42 -6.92 7.99 -4.65
N SER A 43 -7.34 9.23 -4.94
CA SER A 43 -7.48 9.75 -6.30
C SER A 43 -6.17 9.79 -7.11
N SER A 44 -5.02 9.60 -6.46
CA SER A 44 -3.74 9.44 -7.18
C SER A 44 -3.59 8.08 -7.86
N ILE A 45 -4.32 7.05 -7.42
CA ILE A 45 -4.21 5.70 -8.01
C ILE A 45 -4.54 5.69 -9.51
N PRO A 46 -5.68 6.27 -9.96
CA PRO A 46 -5.94 6.40 -11.39
C PRO A 46 -4.84 7.13 -12.16
N LEU A 47 -4.32 8.24 -11.59
CA LEU A 47 -3.29 9.03 -12.24
C LEU A 47 -1.99 8.24 -12.42
N LEU A 48 -1.54 7.56 -11.37
CA LEU A 48 -0.36 6.73 -11.41
C LEU A 48 -0.51 5.54 -12.36
N ASN A 49 -1.67 4.87 -12.33
CA ASN A 49 -1.96 3.74 -13.20
C ASN A 49 -1.95 4.12 -14.68
N ASP A 50 -2.60 5.23 -15.02
CA ASP A 50 -2.72 5.66 -16.42
C ASP A 50 -1.39 6.24 -16.95
N GLU A 51 -0.56 6.85 -16.08
CA GLU A 51 0.76 7.36 -16.46
C GLU A 51 1.73 6.24 -16.88
N VAL A 52 1.59 5.04 -16.31
CA VAL A 52 2.37 3.86 -16.72
C VAL A 52 1.72 3.08 -17.88
N GLY A 53 0.60 3.57 -18.39
CA GLY A 53 -0.15 2.93 -19.47
C GLY A 53 -1.09 1.82 -19.02
N GLY A 54 -1.32 1.66 -17.72
CA GLY A 54 -2.16 0.62 -17.12
C GLY A 54 -1.37 -0.54 -16.52
N VAL A 55 -1.97 -1.22 -15.55
CA VAL A 55 -1.38 -2.36 -14.84
C VAL A 55 -2.17 -3.62 -15.12
N THR A 56 -1.49 -4.72 -15.39
CA THR A 56 -2.14 -6.03 -15.64
C THR A 56 -2.14 -6.87 -14.38
N VAL A 57 -3.32 -7.35 -13.99
CA VAL A 57 -3.51 -8.22 -12.82
C VAL A 57 -4.37 -9.42 -13.16
N THR A 58 -4.27 -10.47 -12.36
CA THR A 58 -5.21 -11.60 -12.39
C THR A 58 -6.26 -11.40 -11.30
N ILE A 59 -7.53 -11.56 -11.65
CA ILE A 59 -8.63 -11.46 -10.67
C ILE A 59 -8.74 -12.81 -9.94
N GLU A 60 -8.36 -12.85 -8.68
CA GLU A 60 -8.29 -14.12 -7.92
C GLU A 60 -9.55 -14.42 -7.12
N GLU A 61 -10.41 -13.44 -6.90
CA GLU A 61 -11.62 -13.58 -6.09
C GLU A 61 -12.89 -13.10 -6.80
N ASP A 62 -14.03 -13.57 -6.32
CA ASP A 62 -15.35 -13.16 -6.80
C ASP A 62 -15.81 -11.87 -6.08
N GLY A 63 -16.69 -11.11 -6.76
CA GLY A 63 -17.38 -9.95 -6.19
C GLY A 63 -17.04 -8.63 -6.85
N LEU A 64 -15.88 -8.49 -7.47
CA LEU A 64 -15.51 -7.28 -8.23
C LEU A 64 -16.37 -7.12 -9.48
N GLU A 65 -16.80 -8.22 -10.11
CA GLU A 65 -17.66 -8.25 -11.31
C GLU A 65 -19.03 -7.60 -11.09
N VAL A 66 -19.47 -7.46 -9.84
CA VAL A 66 -20.70 -6.73 -9.49
C VAL A 66 -20.56 -5.24 -9.77
N LYS A 67 -19.33 -4.71 -9.74
CA LYS A 67 -19.01 -3.31 -10.01
C LYS A 67 -18.53 -3.10 -11.44
N ASP A 68 -17.72 -4.02 -11.93
CA ASP A 68 -17.23 -4.03 -13.32
C ASP A 68 -17.18 -5.47 -13.83
N PRO A 69 -18.02 -5.84 -14.83
CA PRO A 69 -18.11 -7.19 -15.38
C PRO A 69 -16.80 -7.74 -15.96
N LEU A 70 -15.83 -6.87 -16.29
CA LEU A 70 -14.51 -7.27 -16.77
C LEU A 70 -13.64 -7.84 -15.63
N LEU A 71 -13.92 -7.45 -14.40
CA LEU A 71 -13.17 -7.88 -13.20
C LEU A 71 -13.72 -9.20 -12.64
N LYS A 72 -13.94 -10.17 -13.50
CA LYS A 72 -14.45 -11.49 -13.12
C LYS A 72 -13.30 -12.40 -12.69
N LYS A 73 -13.53 -13.18 -11.64
CA LYS A 73 -12.57 -14.19 -11.17
C LYS A 73 -12.01 -15.06 -12.31
N GLY A 74 -10.70 -15.25 -12.31
CA GLY A 74 -9.94 -15.99 -13.32
C GLY A 74 -9.57 -15.16 -14.56
N SER A 75 -10.06 -13.92 -14.69
CA SER A 75 -9.69 -13.04 -15.80
C SER A 75 -8.33 -12.41 -15.55
N VAL A 76 -7.53 -12.26 -16.62
CA VAL A 76 -6.36 -11.39 -16.66
C VAL A 76 -6.81 -10.07 -17.27
N VAL A 77 -6.70 -8.98 -16.53
CA VAL A 77 -7.23 -7.68 -16.94
C VAL A 77 -6.14 -6.63 -16.91
N HIS A 78 -6.04 -5.87 -17.98
CA HIS A 78 -5.24 -4.67 -18.06
C HIS A 78 -6.06 -3.49 -17.54
N LEU A 79 -5.80 -3.08 -16.31
CA LEU A 79 -6.62 -2.10 -15.59
C LEU A 79 -6.38 -0.68 -16.12
N ASN A 80 -7.44 0.03 -16.43
CA ASN A 80 -7.41 1.49 -16.51
C ASN A 80 -7.47 2.11 -15.11
N GLY A 81 -7.29 3.44 -15.00
CA GLY A 81 -7.22 4.12 -13.71
C GLY A 81 -8.44 3.89 -12.81
N SER A 82 -9.66 3.93 -13.37
CA SER A 82 -10.88 3.68 -12.59
C SER A 82 -10.98 2.23 -12.12
N GLN A 83 -10.54 1.29 -12.94
CA GLN A 83 -10.49 -0.12 -12.57
C GLN A 83 -9.41 -0.39 -11.52
N ALA A 84 -8.26 0.27 -11.61
CA ALA A 84 -7.20 0.18 -10.62
C ALA A 84 -7.67 0.69 -9.24
N GLU A 85 -8.33 1.84 -9.19
CA GLU A 85 -8.92 2.34 -7.95
C GLU A 85 -9.97 1.37 -7.39
N LEU A 86 -10.87 0.87 -8.24
CA LEU A 86 -11.87 -0.12 -7.83
C LEU A 86 -11.20 -1.39 -7.28
N PHE A 87 -10.19 -1.92 -7.97
CA PHE A 87 -9.49 -3.14 -7.60
C PHE A 87 -8.85 -3.06 -6.20
N VAL A 88 -8.18 -1.94 -5.88
CA VAL A 88 -7.49 -1.79 -4.58
C VAL A 88 -8.40 -1.33 -3.45
N ARG A 89 -9.59 -0.76 -3.75
CA ARG A 89 -10.48 -0.19 -2.73
C ARG A 89 -11.69 -1.05 -2.40
N TYR A 90 -12.21 -1.78 -3.38
CA TYR A 90 -13.47 -2.49 -3.20
C TYR A 90 -13.43 -3.42 -1.99
N ARG A 91 -14.49 -3.37 -1.21
CA ARG A 91 -14.75 -4.29 -0.11
C ARG A 91 -16.23 -4.59 -0.06
N ASP A 92 -16.57 -5.87 -0.06
CA ASP A 92 -17.93 -6.33 0.20
C ASP A 92 -18.15 -6.41 1.72
N ILE A 93 -18.69 -5.34 2.29
CA ILE A 93 -18.92 -5.25 3.74
C ILE A 93 -20.02 -6.18 4.25
N THR A 94 -20.72 -6.92 3.36
CA THR A 94 -21.72 -7.91 3.73
C THR A 94 -21.12 -9.29 4.03
N LYS A 95 -19.84 -9.46 3.72
CA LYS A 95 -19.08 -10.71 3.94
C LYS A 95 -18.02 -10.52 5.02
N PRO A 96 -17.72 -11.55 5.81
CA PRO A 96 -16.64 -11.51 6.78
C PRO A 96 -15.26 -11.48 6.10
N GLN A 97 -14.25 -11.01 6.81
CA GLN A 97 -12.82 -11.05 6.46
C GLN A 97 -12.43 -10.42 5.10
N THR A 98 -13.30 -9.65 4.48
CA THR A 98 -13.02 -8.98 3.20
C THR A 98 -11.94 -7.88 3.30
N ALA A 99 -11.50 -7.56 4.52
CA ALA A 99 -10.34 -6.69 4.72
C ALA A 99 -9.02 -7.39 4.30
N LEU A 100 -8.91 -8.71 4.52
CA LEU A 100 -7.75 -9.51 4.12
C LEU A 100 -7.69 -9.63 2.60
N SER A 101 -8.78 -10.02 1.95
CA SER A 101 -8.86 -10.06 0.48
C SER A 101 -8.50 -8.71 -0.17
N ARG A 102 -8.91 -7.59 0.43
CA ARG A 102 -8.49 -6.28 -0.06
C ARG A 102 -6.99 -6.05 0.12
N MET A 103 -6.40 -6.50 1.21
CA MET A 103 -4.96 -6.41 1.45
C MET A 103 -4.18 -7.22 0.41
N ASP A 104 -4.62 -8.45 0.10
CA ASP A 104 -4.01 -9.30 -0.92
C ASP A 104 -4.06 -8.63 -2.30
N ARG A 105 -5.20 -8.03 -2.69
CA ARG A 105 -5.31 -7.26 -3.93
C ARG A 105 -4.39 -6.03 -3.94
N GLN A 106 -4.26 -5.33 -2.82
CA GLN A 106 -3.35 -4.20 -2.71
C GLN A 106 -1.90 -4.64 -2.91
N GLN A 107 -1.51 -5.75 -2.32
CA GLN A 107 -0.18 -6.33 -2.49
C GLN A 107 0.05 -6.72 -3.96
N GLN A 108 -0.86 -7.47 -4.57
CA GLN A 108 -0.80 -7.87 -5.98
C GLN A 108 -0.67 -6.64 -6.91
N TYR A 109 -1.48 -5.60 -6.66
CA TYR A 109 -1.43 -4.38 -7.45
C TYR A 109 -0.08 -3.66 -7.31
N ILE A 110 0.45 -3.54 -6.10
CA ILE A 110 1.74 -2.90 -5.85
C ILE A 110 2.85 -3.64 -6.58
N GLN A 111 2.90 -4.97 -6.51
CA GLN A 111 3.88 -5.79 -7.24
C GLN A 111 3.81 -5.53 -8.75
N ALA A 112 2.62 -5.69 -9.34
CA ALA A 112 2.42 -5.51 -10.76
C ALA A 112 2.69 -4.06 -11.22
N TYR A 113 2.37 -3.07 -10.38
CA TYR A 113 2.66 -1.66 -10.65
C TYR A 113 4.17 -1.40 -10.70
N PHE A 114 4.94 -1.88 -9.71
CA PHE A 114 6.38 -1.72 -9.69
C PHE A 114 7.06 -2.38 -10.89
N GLU A 115 6.66 -3.59 -11.26
CA GLU A 115 7.16 -4.26 -12.47
C GLU A 115 6.87 -3.44 -13.73
N THR A 116 5.65 -2.88 -13.82
CA THR A 116 5.25 -2.02 -14.94
C THR A 116 6.09 -0.75 -14.98
N VAL A 117 6.25 -0.05 -13.84
CA VAL A 117 7.08 1.16 -13.76
C VAL A 117 8.52 0.86 -14.17
N LYS A 118 9.11 -0.24 -13.67
CA LYS A 118 10.47 -0.65 -14.01
C LYS A 118 10.63 -0.85 -15.52
N LYS A 119 9.76 -1.64 -16.12
CA LYS A 119 9.76 -1.94 -17.56
C LYS A 119 9.55 -0.69 -18.42
N GLU A 120 8.63 0.18 -18.05
CA GLU A 120 8.35 1.40 -18.82
C GLU A 120 9.41 2.49 -18.60
N SER A 121 10.06 2.55 -17.43
CA SER A 121 11.18 3.47 -17.18
C SER A 121 12.43 3.14 -18.00
N GLU A 122 12.64 1.89 -18.39
CA GLU A 122 13.72 1.49 -19.31
C GLU A 122 13.52 2.07 -20.72
N LYS A 123 12.28 2.29 -21.11
CA LYS A 123 11.92 2.84 -22.43
C LYS A 123 11.81 4.37 -22.42
N ASP A 124 11.48 4.93 -21.27
CA ASP A 124 11.22 6.36 -21.09
C ASP A 124 11.83 6.88 -19.79
N SER A 125 12.98 7.52 -19.90
CA SER A 125 13.69 8.11 -18.77
C SER A 125 12.95 9.28 -18.08
N GLY A 126 11.93 9.84 -18.73
CA GLY A 126 11.09 10.91 -18.18
C GLY A 126 9.94 10.41 -17.30
N LEU A 127 9.63 9.12 -17.32
CA LEU A 127 8.47 8.54 -16.64
C LEU A 127 8.45 8.86 -15.15
N ILE A 128 9.56 8.66 -14.44
CA ILE A 128 9.64 8.89 -12.98
C ILE A 128 9.30 10.34 -12.63
N THR A 129 9.82 11.29 -13.41
CA THR A 129 9.52 12.71 -13.22
C THR A 129 8.03 13.01 -13.42
N ARG A 130 7.39 12.39 -14.42
CA ARG A 130 5.95 12.56 -14.65
C ARG A 130 5.12 11.92 -13.53
N LEU A 131 5.47 10.71 -13.07
CA LEU A 131 4.81 10.05 -11.93
C LEU A 131 4.85 10.94 -10.69
N VAL A 132 6.00 11.49 -10.35
CA VAL A 132 6.14 12.39 -9.21
C VAL A 132 5.29 13.65 -9.39
N ASN A 133 5.35 14.28 -10.56
CA ASN A 133 4.58 15.50 -10.82
C ASN A 133 3.06 15.23 -10.78
N ALA A 134 2.61 14.05 -11.22
CA ALA A 134 1.20 13.67 -11.21
C ALA A 134 0.62 13.59 -9.79
N ILE A 135 1.43 13.24 -8.79
CA ILE A 135 0.97 13.05 -7.40
C ILE A 135 1.36 14.20 -6.46
N GLU A 136 2.22 15.13 -6.86
CA GLU A 136 2.77 16.17 -5.98
C GLU A 136 1.67 16.98 -5.25
N ASN A 137 0.56 17.26 -5.92
CA ASN A 137 -0.60 17.95 -5.33
C ASN A 137 -1.58 17.00 -4.60
N HIS A 138 -1.34 15.71 -4.64
CA HIS A 138 -2.19 14.67 -4.04
C HIS A 138 -1.53 13.96 -2.87
N MET A 139 -0.40 14.46 -2.39
CA MET A 139 0.33 13.86 -1.29
C MET A 139 0.67 14.86 -0.19
N VAL A 140 0.87 14.31 1.00
CA VAL A 140 1.42 15.00 2.18
C VAL A 140 2.63 14.24 2.65
N THR A 141 3.77 14.91 2.79
CA THR A 141 5.02 14.30 3.25
C THR A 141 5.87 15.31 4.00
N ASN A 142 6.67 14.84 4.94
CA ASN A 142 7.72 15.64 5.60
C ASN A 142 9.10 15.40 4.99
N MET A 143 9.19 14.60 3.93
CA MET A 143 10.45 14.35 3.22
C MET A 143 10.67 15.40 2.13
N ALA A 144 11.92 15.78 1.91
CA ALA A 144 12.29 16.61 0.77
C ALA A 144 12.15 15.84 -0.55
N LYS A 145 11.95 16.57 -1.66
CA LYS A 145 11.68 15.96 -2.98
C LYS A 145 12.79 15.01 -3.43
N ASP A 146 14.03 15.36 -3.18
CA ASP A 146 15.21 14.53 -3.47
C ASP A 146 15.20 13.23 -2.68
N GLN A 147 14.82 13.25 -1.40
CA GLN A 147 14.78 12.07 -0.54
C GLN A 147 13.80 11.00 -1.06
N TYR A 148 12.55 11.36 -1.35
CA TYR A 148 11.60 10.36 -1.85
C TYR A 148 11.86 9.96 -3.31
N LEU A 149 12.49 10.82 -4.12
CA LEU A 149 12.97 10.44 -5.44
C LEU A 149 14.11 9.43 -5.35
N ASP A 150 15.10 9.67 -4.50
CA ASP A 150 16.22 8.74 -4.29
C ASP A 150 15.75 7.38 -3.78
N MET A 151 14.77 7.36 -2.85
CA MET A 151 14.14 6.12 -2.40
C MET A 151 13.44 5.38 -3.54
N GLY A 152 12.65 6.08 -4.36
CA GLY A 152 11.98 5.50 -5.52
C GLY A 152 12.98 4.94 -6.54
N MET A 153 14.03 5.69 -6.84
CA MET A 153 15.09 5.24 -7.74
C MET A 153 15.89 4.06 -7.19
N ALA A 154 16.13 4.00 -5.87
CA ALA A 154 16.79 2.87 -5.24
C ALA A 154 15.97 1.57 -5.40
N VAL A 155 14.65 1.65 -5.24
CA VAL A 155 13.73 0.51 -5.45
C VAL A 155 13.73 0.08 -6.92
N LEU A 156 13.63 1.02 -7.86
CA LEU A 156 13.61 0.71 -9.31
C LEU A 156 14.94 0.12 -9.81
N ASN A 157 16.06 0.61 -9.28
CA ASN A 157 17.40 0.13 -9.63
C ASN A 157 17.76 -1.18 -8.91
N SER A 158 16.97 -1.62 -7.95
CA SER A 158 17.19 -2.91 -7.31
C SER A 158 17.03 -4.02 -8.36
N GLN A 159 17.95 -4.99 -8.35
CA GLN A 159 17.84 -6.17 -9.22
C GLN A 159 16.81 -7.18 -8.69
N GLN A 160 16.23 -6.92 -7.51
CA GLN A 160 15.23 -7.77 -6.91
C GLN A 160 13.86 -7.46 -7.51
N GLU A 161 13.15 -8.50 -7.88
CA GLU A 161 11.70 -8.44 -8.12
C GLU A 161 11.01 -8.42 -6.76
N LEU A 162 9.99 -7.55 -6.63
CA LEU A 162 9.13 -7.56 -5.44
C LEU A 162 8.32 -8.85 -5.45
N GLY A 163 8.55 -9.70 -4.48
CA GLY A 163 7.83 -10.95 -4.29
C GLY A 163 7.14 -11.01 -2.93
N ASP A 164 6.40 -12.09 -2.67
CA ASP A 164 5.64 -12.27 -1.42
C ASP A 164 6.49 -12.12 -0.16
N LYS A 165 7.77 -12.50 -0.22
CA LYS A 165 8.72 -12.36 0.90
C LYS A 165 9.04 -10.92 1.30
N ASP A 166 8.77 -9.95 0.40
CA ASP A 166 9.04 -8.53 0.62
C ASP A 166 7.83 -7.82 1.28
N PHE A 167 6.72 -8.55 1.44
CA PHE A 167 5.52 -8.11 2.13
C PHE A 167 5.38 -8.83 3.46
N LEU A 168 5.58 -8.10 4.54
CA LEU A 168 5.46 -8.66 5.87
C LEU A 168 4.11 -8.29 6.47
N THR A 169 3.36 -9.30 6.89
CA THR A 169 2.14 -9.12 7.66
C THR A 169 2.47 -9.18 9.14
N ILE A 170 1.96 -8.24 9.92
CA ILE A 170 2.07 -8.30 11.39
C ILE A 170 1.38 -9.58 11.86
N PRO A 171 2.09 -10.51 12.53
CA PRO A 171 1.50 -11.75 13.02
C PRO A 171 0.43 -11.48 14.06
N GLY A 172 -0.62 -12.31 14.09
CA GLY A 172 -1.70 -12.15 15.05
C GLY A 172 -2.94 -12.96 14.68
N GLN A 173 -4.03 -12.65 15.36
CA GLN A 173 -5.31 -13.35 15.18
C GLN A 173 -6.42 -12.37 14.83
N ALA A 174 -7.14 -12.65 13.74
CA ALA A 174 -8.38 -11.98 13.41
C ALA A 174 -9.53 -12.60 14.24
N VAL A 175 -10.32 -11.77 14.89
CA VAL A 175 -11.47 -12.17 15.70
C VAL A 175 -12.69 -11.42 15.21
N GLU A 176 -13.72 -12.17 14.81
CA GLU A 176 -15.02 -11.59 14.49
C GLU A 176 -15.77 -11.29 15.80
N THR A 177 -16.20 -10.05 15.95
CA THR A 177 -17.08 -9.64 17.05
C THR A 177 -18.44 -9.23 16.49
N ILE A 178 -19.43 -9.05 17.38
CA ILE A 178 -20.80 -8.67 16.98
C ILE A 178 -20.83 -7.34 16.22
N ASN A 179 -19.88 -6.45 16.48
CA ASN A 179 -19.88 -5.09 15.93
C ASN A 179 -18.79 -4.85 14.91
N PHE A 180 -17.62 -5.49 15.05
CA PHE A 180 -16.42 -5.23 14.24
C PHE A 180 -15.54 -6.46 14.13
N ASP A 181 -14.80 -6.56 13.03
CA ASP A 181 -13.66 -7.45 12.94
C ASP A 181 -12.49 -6.82 13.71
N GLU A 182 -11.91 -7.54 14.65
CA GLU A 182 -10.76 -7.12 15.45
C GLU A 182 -9.53 -7.93 15.06
N TYR A 183 -8.34 -7.32 15.20
CA TYR A 183 -7.08 -7.99 14.97
C TYR A 183 -6.18 -7.83 16.20
N TYR A 184 -5.77 -8.94 16.77
CA TYR A 184 -4.90 -9.00 17.94
C TYR A 184 -3.48 -9.37 17.48
N PRO A 185 -2.53 -8.41 17.45
CA PRO A 185 -1.17 -8.70 17.04
C PRO A 185 -0.46 -9.59 18.04
N ASP A 186 0.36 -10.52 17.56
CA ASP A 186 1.35 -11.25 18.36
C ASP A 186 2.54 -10.33 18.58
N LEU A 187 2.60 -9.71 19.76
CA LEU A 187 3.62 -8.73 20.08
C LEU A 187 5.03 -9.33 20.23
N ASP A 188 5.14 -10.58 20.63
CA ASP A 188 6.45 -11.24 20.76
C ASP A 188 7.03 -11.57 19.39
N GLU A 189 6.20 -12.03 18.47
CA GLU A 189 6.59 -12.26 17.08
C GLU A 189 6.88 -10.96 16.34
N LEU A 190 6.03 -9.93 16.51
CA LEU A 190 6.27 -8.60 15.96
C LEU A 190 7.62 -8.04 16.44
N LYS A 191 7.95 -8.20 17.73
CA LYS A 191 9.22 -7.76 18.27
C LYS A 191 10.42 -8.46 17.60
N ARG A 192 10.30 -9.78 17.35
CA ARG A 192 11.36 -10.52 16.64
C ARG A 192 11.56 -10.00 15.22
N ILE A 193 10.47 -9.76 14.48
CA ILE A 193 10.51 -9.19 13.13
C ILE A 193 11.20 -7.81 13.16
N ILE A 194 10.82 -6.94 14.08
CA ILE A 194 11.44 -5.61 14.20
C ILE A 194 12.94 -5.70 14.48
N ILE A 195 13.36 -6.61 15.36
CA ILE A 195 14.79 -6.81 15.65
C ILE A 195 15.52 -7.31 14.40
N GLU A 196 14.98 -8.28 13.69
CA GLU A 196 15.60 -8.84 12.49
C GLU A 196 15.75 -7.80 11.37
N LEU A 197 14.75 -6.94 11.19
CA LEU A 197 14.75 -5.96 10.10
C LEU A 197 15.62 -4.73 10.37
N PHE A 198 15.65 -4.24 11.61
CA PHE A 198 16.20 -2.92 11.92
C PHE A 198 17.40 -2.95 12.84
N TYR A 199 17.68 -4.07 13.51
CA TYR A 199 18.80 -4.20 14.43
C TYR A 199 19.73 -5.31 13.97
N LYS A 200 20.99 -4.97 13.73
CA LYS A 200 22.06 -5.97 13.49
C LYS A 200 22.63 -6.40 14.82
N GLU A 201 22.91 -7.70 14.98
CA GLU A 201 23.78 -8.17 16.04
C GLU A 201 25.16 -7.52 15.89
N ILE A 202 25.69 -6.96 16.99
CA ILE A 202 27.01 -6.32 17.06
C ILE A 202 28.04 -7.40 17.37
#